data_404ba8c27292c91f44abbdefe42a1583
#
_entry.id   404ba8c27292c91f44abbdefe42a1583
#
_cell.length_a   1.000
_cell.length_b   1.000
_cell.length_c   1.000
_cell.angle_alpha   90.00
_cell.angle_beta   90.00
_cell.angle_gamma   90.00
#
_symmetry.space_group_name_H-M   'P 1'
#
loop_
_entity.id
_entity.type
_entity.pdbx_description
1 polymer ?
#
loop_
_entity_poly.entity_id
_entity_poly.type
_entity_poly.pdbx_seq_one_letter_code
_entity_poly.pdbx_strand_id
1 'polypeptide(L)'
;RCWTLGTQCTERRPQAGITRNSEPVTRNGESGASARSPSKVRTLVEHELALIAELGYEPYFLTVYDIVKFARSRGILCPGRGSAANSAVCYALGITEVDPSRSEMLFERFISKERNEPPDIDVDFEHQRREEVIQYIYRKYGRARAALAATVITYRAKSAFRDIGKALGLDLEQVDRISRNFAWWDR
;
A
#
# COMPACT_ATOMS: atom_id res chain seq x y z
N ARG A 1 1.21 -21.94 -4.52
CA ARG A 1 1.91 -20.68 -4.17
C ARG A 1 0.89 -19.79 -3.49
N CYS A 2 1.16 -19.47 -2.23
CA CYS A 2 0.28 -18.65 -1.40
C CYS A 2 0.54 -17.17 -1.72
N TRP A 3 -0.51 -16.41 -1.99
CA TRP A 3 -0.43 -14.98 -2.27
C TRP A 3 -0.78 -14.22 -1.00
N THR A 4 0.10 -13.39 -0.51
CA THR A 4 -0.16 -12.47 0.61
C THR A 4 -0.56 -11.10 0.05
N LEU A 5 -1.82 -10.71 0.24
CA LEU A 5 -2.22 -9.31 0.10
C LEU A 5 -1.79 -8.61 1.38
N GLY A 6 -0.71 -7.83 1.30
CA GLY A 6 -0.19 -7.08 2.45
C GLY A 6 -1.14 -5.97 2.86
N THR A 7 -1.93 -6.18 3.90
CA THR A 7 -2.70 -5.12 4.56
C THR A 7 -1.97 -4.68 5.81
N GLN A 8 -1.14 -3.65 5.72
CA GLN A 8 -0.67 -2.95 6.92
C GLN A 8 -1.79 -2.01 7.40
N CYS A 9 -2.39 -2.37 8.51
CA CYS A 9 -3.33 -1.52 9.23
C CYS A 9 -2.54 -0.45 10.01
N THR A 10 -2.35 0.75 9.44
CA THR A 10 -1.92 1.91 10.21
C THR A 10 -3.17 2.56 10.80
N GLU A 11 -3.45 2.31 12.07
CA GLU A 11 -4.38 3.13 12.85
C GLU A 11 -3.87 4.58 12.89
N ARG A 12 -4.46 5.44 12.06
CA ARG A 12 -4.36 6.88 12.28
C ARG A 12 -5.30 7.24 13.43
N ARG A 13 -4.72 7.71 14.54
CA ARG A 13 -5.48 8.37 15.61
C ARG A 13 -6.28 9.52 15.02
N PRO A 14 -7.53 9.76 15.50
CA PRO A 14 -8.26 10.98 15.17
C PRO A 14 -7.49 12.17 15.74
N GLN A 15 -7.02 13.06 14.88
CA GLN A 15 -6.53 14.36 15.31
C GLN A 15 -7.75 15.23 15.61
N ALA A 16 -7.75 15.77 16.83
CA ALA A 16 -8.70 16.76 17.30
C ALA A 16 -8.67 18.01 16.41
N GLY A 17 -9.85 18.60 16.25
CA GLY A 17 -10.23 19.67 15.37
C GLY A 17 -9.19 20.79 15.16
N ILE A 18 -8.96 21.08 13.90
CA ILE A 18 -8.40 22.36 13.45
C ILE A 18 -9.49 23.06 12.65
N THR A 19 -9.94 24.18 13.20
CA THR A 19 -10.87 25.14 12.60
C THR A 19 -10.37 25.59 11.24
N ARG A 20 -11.27 25.54 10.25
CA ARG A 20 -11.06 26.08 8.92
C ARG A 20 -10.93 27.60 8.98
N ASN A 21 -9.77 28.14 8.64
CA ASN A 21 -9.64 29.46 8.05
C ASN A 21 -9.33 29.25 6.56
N SER A 22 -10.31 29.65 5.77
CA SER A 22 -10.25 29.66 4.30
C SER A 22 -9.56 30.93 3.86
N GLU A 23 -8.30 30.84 3.41
CA GLU A 23 -7.71 31.83 2.52
C GLU A 23 -7.21 31.12 1.25
N PRO A 24 -7.43 31.71 0.05
CA PRO A 24 -7.02 31.11 -1.20
C PRO A 24 -5.51 31.29 -1.38
N VAL A 25 -4.74 30.20 -1.25
CA VAL A 25 -3.34 30.18 -1.62
C VAL A 25 -3.23 30.14 -3.13
N THR A 26 -2.87 31.26 -3.71
CA THR A 26 -2.39 31.35 -5.10
C THR A 26 -1.12 30.54 -5.24
N ARG A 27 -1.21 29.37 -5.84
CA ARG A 27 -0.04 28.58 -6.25
C ARG A 27 0.50 29.13 -7.56
N ASN A 28 1.44 30.05 -7.48
CA ASN A 28 2.41 30.24 -8.55
C ASN A 28 3.61 29.32 -8.24
N GLY A 29 3.84 28.36 -9.10
CA GLY A 29 4.96 27.42 -9.00
C GLY A 29 4.80 26.34 -10.07
N GLU A 30 4.84 26.74 -11.34
CA GLU A 30 5.03 25.83 -12.46
C GLU A 30 6.46 25.28 -12.40
N SER A 31 6.66 24.15 -11.70
CA SER A 31 7.77 23.27 -11.99
C SER A 31 7.39 22.42 -13.21
N GLY A 32 7.93 22.77 -14.37
CA GLY A 32 7.68 22.14 -15.65
C GLY A 32 8.15 20.68 -15.70
N ALA A 33 7.37 19.78 -15.18
CA ALA A 33 7.43 18.37 -15.56
C ALA A 33 6.74 18.28 -16.93
N SER A 34 7.52 18.31 -18.01
CA SER A 34 7.01 18.07 -19.38
C SER A 34 6.31 16.72 -19.40
N ALA A 35 4.99 16.73 -19.58
CA ALA A 35 4.21 15.50 -19.70
C ALA A 35 4.81 14.62 -20.82
N ARG A 36 5.05 13.34 -20.52
CA ARG A 36 5.59 12.40 -21.50
C ARG A 36 4.62 12.28 -22.67
N SER A 37 5.14 12.28 -23.90
CA SER A 37 4.30 12.11 -25.08
C SER A 37 3.57 10.77 -25.05
N PRO A 38 2.36 10.65 -25.61
CA PRO A 38 1.61 9.39 -25.67
C PRO A 38 2.40 8.21 -26.25
N SER A 39 3.33 8.47 -27.18
CA SER A 39 4.22 7.46 -27.75
C SER A 39 5.18 6.89 -26.71
N LYS A 40 5.73 7.71 -25.81
CA LYS A 40 6.63 7.24 -24.75
C LYS A 40 5.91 6.38 -23.71
N VAL A 41 4.67 6.74 -23.36
CA VAL A 41 3.86 5.92 -22.43
C VAL A 41 3.54 4.56 -23.06
N ARG A 42 3.20 4.55 -24.35
CA ARG A 42 2.96 3.30 -25.07
C ARG A 42 4.19 2.38 -25.09
N THR A 43 5.35 2.92 -25.42
CA THR A 43 6.61 2.15 -25.40
C THR A 43 6.90 1.57 -24.01
N LEU A 44 6.61 2.35 -22.94
CA LEU A 44 6.76 1.89 -21.56
C LEU A 44 5.83 0.71 -21.27
N VAL A 45 4.54 0.83 -21.62
CA VAL A 45 3.56 -0.26 -21.43
C VAL A 45 3.96 -1.50 -22.21
N GLU A 46 4.40 -1.36 -23.47
CA GLU A 46 4.85 -2.49 -24.31
C GLU A 46 6.08 -3.19 -23.71
N HIS A 47 7.02 -2.43 -23.16
CA HIS A 47 8.19 -2.96 -22.44
C HIS A 47 7.78 -3.74 -21.17
N GLU A 48 6.91 -3.17 -20.36
CA GLU A 48 6.41 -3.80 -19.14
C GLU A 48 5.65 -5.09 -19.45
N LEU A 49 4.76 -5.08 -20.46
CA LEU A 49 4.02 -6.26 -20.89
C LEU A 49 4.94 -7.38 -21.38
N ALA A 50 5.98 -7.04 -22.13
CA ALA A 50 6.95 -8.03 -22.59
C ALA A 50 7.65 -8.72 -21.41
N LEU A 51 8.06 -7.96 -20.40
CA LEU A 51 8.71 -8.51 -19.19
C LEU A 51 7.73 -9.33 -18.33
N ILE A 52 6.48 -8.88 -18.18
CA ILE A 52 5.42 -9.62 -17.47
C ILE A 52 5.18 -10.99 -18.14
N ALA A 53 5.13 -11.01 -19.50
CA ALA A 53 4.94 -12.23 -20.28
C ALA A 53 6.16 -13.16 -20.18
N GLU A 54 7.37 -12.64 -20.27
CA GLU A 54 8.61 -13.42 -20.14
C GLU A 54 8.69 -14.14 -18.79
N LEU A 55 8.21 -13.48 -17.71
CA LEU A 55 8.21 -14.02 -16.35
C LEU A 55 6.95 -14.85 -16.02
N GLY A 56 5.94 -14.85 -16.90
CA GLY A 56 4.70 -15.60 -16.73
C GLY A 56 3.80 -15.04 -15.60
N TYR A 57 3.82 -13.73 -15.38
CA TYR A 57 3.06 -13.07 -14.30
C TYR A 57 1.69 -12.54 -14.75
N GLU A 58 1.27 -12.75 -15.99
CA GLU A 58 -0.03 -12.29 -16.51
C GLU A 58 -1.21 -12.74 -15.62
N PRO A 59 -1.29 -14.01 -15.17
CA PRO A 59 -2.38 -14.46 -14.32
C PRO A 59 -2.43 -13.73 -12.98
N TYR A 60 -1.27 -13.29 -12.48
CA TYR A 60 -1.20 -12.52 -11.24
C TYR A 60 -1.79 -11.12 -11.43
N PHE A 61 -1.36 -10.38 -12.45
CA PHE A 61 -1.91 -9.06 -12.76
C PHE A 61 -3.41 -9.10 -13.03
N LEU A 62 -3.88 -10.11 -13.76
CA LEU A 62 -5.30 -10.32 -14.03
C LEU A 62 -6.11 -10.63 -12.76
N THR A 63 -5.51 -11.35 -11.82
CA THR A 63 -6.15 -11.62 -10.52
C THR A 63 -6.33 -10.33 -9.70
N VAL A 64 -5.28 -9.50 -9.62
CA VAL A 64 -5.37 -8.20 -8.92
C VAL A 64 -6.37 -7.28 -9.62
N TYR A 65 -6.32 -7.20 -10.95
CA TYR A 65 -7.30 -6.44 -11.74
C TYR A 65 -8.73 -6.85 -11.45
N ASP A 66 -9.02 -8.16 -11.39
CA ASP A 66 -10.35 -8.67 -11.10
C ASP A 66 -10.85 -8.24 -9.72
N ILE A 67 -9.99 -8.29 -8.70
CA ILE A 67 -10.31 -7.86 -7.34
C ILE A 67 -10.61 -6.36 -7.30
N VAL A 68 -9.76 -5.54 -7.92
CA VAL A 68 -9.95 -4.08 -8.02
C VAL A 68 -11.23 -3.75 -8.79
N LYS A 69 -11.48 -4.43 -9.90
CA LYS A 69 -12.70 -4.27 -10.70
C LYS A 69 -13.96 -4.60 -9.90
N PHE A 70 -13.93 -5.67 -9.11
CA PHE A 70 -15.04 -5.99 -8.20
C PHE A 70 -15.26 -4.87 -7.18
N ALA A 71 -14.22 -4.41 -6.50
CA ALA A 71 -14.33 -3.34 -5.51
C ALA A 71 -14.89 -2.05 -6.13
N ARG A 72 -14.37 -1.62 -7.28
CA ARG A 72 -14.86 -0.44 -8.02
C ARG A 72 -16.31 -0.59 -8.47
N SER A 73 -16.73 -1.78 -8.92
CA SER A 73 -18.12 -2.05 -9.32
C SER A 73 -19.11 -1.91 -8.16
N ARG A 74 -18.63 -2.05 -6.92
CA ARG A 74 -19.38 -1.87 -5.69
C ARG A 74 -19.24 -0.47 -5.09
N GLY A 75 -18.49 0.43 -5.73
CA GLY A 75 -18.18 1.76 -5.20
C GLY A 75 -17.30 1.73 -3.94
N ILE A 76 -16.48 0.67 -3.77
CA ILE A 76 -15.52 0.56 -2.66
C ILE A 76 -14.23 1.26 -3.08
N LEU A 77 -13.72 2.17 -2.25
CA LEU A 77 -12.45 2.82 -2.50
C LEU A 77 -11.33 1.78 -2.43
N CYS A 78 -10.50 1.74 -3.48
CA CYS A 78 -9.43 0.76 -3.63
C CYS A 78 -8.21 1.32 -4.36
N PRO A 79 -7.50 2.33 -3.80
CA PRO A 79 -6.28 2.83 -4.41
C PRO A 79 -5.14 1.82 -4.27
N GLY A 80 -4.45 1.54 -5.39
CA GLY A 80 -3.18 0.84 -5.38
C GLY A 80 -2.06 1.78 -4.92
N ARG A 81 -1.09 1.24 -4.19
CA ARG A 81 0.03 1.99 -3.63
C ARG A 81 1.35 1.21 -3.70
N GLY A 82 2.38 1.75 -3.06
CA GLY A 82 3.68 1.08 -2.94
C GLY A 82 4.38 0.93 -4.29
N SER A 83 4.96 -0.24 -4.51
CA SER A 83 5.73 -0.56 -5.71
C SER A 83 4.88 -0.55 -6.99
N ALA A 84 3.60 -0.89 -6.91
CA ALA A 84 2.66 -0.87 -8.05
C ALA A 84 2.52 0.52 -8.71
N ALA A 85 2.78 1.60 -7.96
CA ALA A 85 2.80 2.97 -8.48
C ALA A 85 3.90 3.21 -9.53
N ASN A 86 4.89 2.31 -9.64
CA ASN A 86 5.95 2.38 -10.65
C ASN A 86 5.63 1.62 -11.95
N SER A 87 4.40 1.12 -12.12
CA SER A 87 3.99 0.36 -13.30
C SER A 87 2.91 1.08 -14.11
N ALA A 88 3.22 1.32 -15.39
CA ALA A 88 2.26 1.86 -16.35
C ALA A 88 1.16 0.83 -16.68
N VAL A 89 1.45 -0.46 -16.61
CA VAL A 89 0.45 -1.53 -16.75
C VAL A 89 -0.53 -1.51 -15.58
N CYS A 90 -0.06 -1.33 -14.33
CA CYS A 90 -0.94 -1.17 -13.17
C CYS A 90 -1.87 0.05 -13.30
N TYR A 91 -1.36 1.16 -13.85
CA TYR A 91 -2.19 2.32 -14.16
C TYR A 91 -3.23 2.01 -15.24
N ALA A 92 -2.84 1.40 -16.35
CA ALA A 92 -3.74 1.03 -17.45
C ALA A 92 -4.85 0.06 -17.00
N LEU A 93 -4.55 -0.84 -16.06
CA LEU A 93 -5.52 -1.74 -15.43
C LEU A 93 -6.36 -1.06 -14.35
N GLY A 94 -6.10 0.21 -14.02
CA GLY A 94 -6.79 0.91 -12.95
C GLY A 94 -6.47 0.41 -11.54
N ILE A 95 -5.34 -0.28 -11.36
CA ILE A 95 -4.87 -0.74 -10.05
C ILE A 95 -4.30 0.43 -9.27
N THR A 96 -3.56 1.34 -9.93
CA THR A 96 -3.01 2.56 -9.33
C THR A 96 -3.55 3.82 -10.03
N GLU A 97 -3.54 4.95 -9.32
CA GLU A 97 -3.95 6.27 -9.83
C GLU A 97 -2.74 7.11 -10.30
N VAL A 98 -1.52 6.57 -10.25
CA VAL A 98 -0.31 7.30 -10.63
C VAL A 98 -0.15 7.31 -12.14
N ASP A 99 -0.33 8.49 -12.75
CA ASP A 99 -0.25 8.68 -14.20
C ASP A 99 1.21 8.60 -14.69
N PRO A 100 1.55 7.63 -15.56
CA PRO A 100 2.89 7.46 -16.11
C PRO A 100 3.35 8.61 -17.00
N SER A 101 2.41 9.45 -17.50
CA SER A 101 2.77 10.63 -18.28
C SER A 101 3.36 11.76 -17.44
N ARG A 102 3.02 11.79 -16.13
CA ARG A 102 3.34 12.87 -15.19
C ARG A 102 4.40 12.49 -14.16
N SER A 103 4.73 11.21 -14.03
CA SER A 103 5.64 10.67 -13.03
C SER A 103 6.79 9.91 -13.69
N GLU A 104 7.98 10.02 -13.11
CA GLU A 104 9.07 9.12 -13.47
C GLU A 104 8.85 7.78 -12.79
N MET A 105 8.71 6.74 -13.60
CA MET A 105 8.50 5.37 -13.14
C MET A 105 9.80 4.58 -13.28
N LEU A 106 10.14 3.85 -12.22
CA LEU A 106 11.27 2.93 -12.19
C LEU A 106 10.71 1.51 -12.11
N PHE A 107 10.30 0.96 -13.26
CA PHE A 107 9.67 -0.35 -13.35
C PHE A 107 10.56 -1.48 -12.82
N GLU A 108 11.87 -1.36 -12.97
CA GLU A 108 12.87 -2.32 -12.47
C GLU A 108 12.85 -2.44 -10.93
N ARG A 109 12.32 -1.44 -10.22
CA ARG A 109 12.09 -1.52 -8.77
C ARG A 109 10.85 -2.33 -8.42
N PHE A 110 9.91 -2.44 -9.34
CA PHE A 110 8.67 -3.19 -9.17
C PHE A 110 8.84 -4.65 -9.59
N ILE A 111 9.42 -4.92 -10.78
CA ILE A 111 9.72 -6.25 -11.27
C ILE A 111 11.20 -6.31 -11.70
N SER A 112 11.92 -7.32 -11.23
CA SER A 112 13.30 -7.58 -11.61
C SER A 112 13.46 -9.05 -11.96
N LYS A 113 14.14 -9.33 -13.07
CA LYS A 113 14.50 -10.70 -13.50
C LYS A 113 15.40 -11.41 -12.49
N GLU A 114 16.23 -10.64 -11.79
CA GLU A 114 17.20 -11.16 -10.83
C GLU A 114 16.55 -11.73 -9.57
N ARG A 115 15.41 -11.17 -9.15
CA ARG A 115 14.72 -11.60 -7.94
C ARG A 115 13.92 -12.89 -8.12
N ASN A 116 13.50 -13.20 -9.36
CA ASN A 116 12.67 -14.37 -9.68
C ASN A 116 11.48 -14.55 -8.72
N GLU A 117 10.95 -13.44 -8.22
CA GLU A 117 9.81 -13.36 -7.31
C GLU A 117 8.72 -12.51 -7.97
N PRO A 118 7.44 -12.86 -7.81
CA PRO A 118 6.36 -12.03 -8.30
C PRO A 118 6.38 -10.66 -7.60
N PRO A 119 5.97 -9.59 -8.30
CA PRO A 119 5.92 -8.27 -7.71
C PRO A 119 4.93 -8.20 -6.57
N ASP A 120 5.18 -7.32 -5.62
CA ASP A 120 4.26 -7.03 -4.52
C ASP A 120 3.32 -5.90 -4.95
N ILE A 121 2.03 -6.21 -5.11
CA ILE A 121 0.98 -5.24 -5.46
C ILE A 121 0.13 -4.96 -4.23
N ASP A 122 0.34 -3.80 -3.63
CA ASP A 122 -0.45 -3.32 -2.51
C ASP A 122 -1.71 -2.60 -2.99
N VAL A 123 -2.87 -3.03 -2.50
CA VAL A 123 -4.15 -2.34 -2.71
C VAL A 123 -4.82 -2.13 -1.37
N ASP A 124 -5.09 -0.87 -1.04
CA ASP A 124 -5.83 -0.51 0.17
C ASP A 124 -7.33 -0.52 -0.11
N PHE A 125 -8.11 -1.17 0.73
CA PHE A 125 -9.56 -1.16 0.64
C PHE A 125 -10.18 -0.35 1.78
N GLU A 126 -11.26 0.35 1.47
CA GLU A 126 -12.06 1.07 2.44
C GLU A 126 -12.37 0.20 3.66
N HIS A 127 -12.05 0.71 4.87
CA HIS A 127 -12.09 -0.07 6.10
C HIS A 127 -13.47 -0.68 6.36
N GLN A 128 -14.54 0.09 6.19
CA GLN A 128 -15.90 -0.31 6.51
C GLN A 128 -16.44 -1.43 5.62
N ARG A 129 -15.91 -1.53 4.38
CA ARG A 129 -16.40 -2.44 3.36
C ARG A 129 -15.37 -3.47 2.90
N ARG A 130 -14.20 -3.51 3.52
CA ARG A 130 -13.12 -4.45 3.20
C ARG A 130 -13.57 -5.92 3.28
N GLU A 131 -14.46 -6.22 4.23
CA GLU A 131 -14.98 -7.59 4.39
C GLU A 131 -15.72 -8.09 3.13
N GLU A 132 -16.41 -7.22 2.39
CA GLU A 132 -17.07 -7.59 1.13
C GLU A 132 -16.05 -8.09 0.10
N VAL A 133 -14.89 -7.44 0.02
CA VAL A 133 -13.80 -7.82 -0.88
C VAL A 133 -13.16 -9.12 -0.43
N ILE A 134 -12.89 -9.28 0.86
CA ILE A 134 -12.33 -10.52 1.44
C ILE A 134 -13.25 -11.70 1.12
N GLN A 135 -14.56 -11.55 1.33
CA GLN A 135 -15.53 -12.61 1.04
C GLN A 135 -15.64 -12.89 -0.47
N TYR A 136 -15.49 -11.89 -1.34
CA TYR A 136 -15.40 -12.10 -2.78
C TYR A 136 -14.18 -12.95 -3.15
N ILE A 137 -13.01 -12.61 -2.60
CA ILE A 137 -11.76 -13.32 -2.85
C ILE A 137 -11.91 -14.80 -2.42
N TYR A 138 -12.41 -15.06 -1.21
CA TYR A 138 -12.59 -16.43 -0.73
C TYR A 138 -13.60 -17.23 -1.54
N ARG A 139 -14.69 -16.62 -2.00
CA ARG A 139 -15.68 -17.28 -2.85
C ARG A 139 -15.14 -17.64 -4.23
N LYS A 140 -14.36 -16.73 -4.83
CA LYS A 140 -13.87 -16.89 -6.20
C LYS A 140 -12.60 -17.73 -6.28
N TYR A 141 -11.65 -17.47 -5.40
CA TYR A 141 -10.32 -18.09 -5.45
C TYR A 141 -10.11 -19.22 -4.44
N GLY A 142 -10.96 -19.28 -3.42
CA GLY A 142 -10.90 -20.29 -2.37
C GLY A 142 -9.82 -20.03 -1.32
N ARG A 143 -9.98 -20.65 -0.16
CA ARG A 143 -9.06 -20.50 0.98
C ARG A 143 -7.69 -21.15 0.76
N ALA A 144 -7.55 -22.01 -0.24
CA ALA A 144 -6.27 -22.60 -0.62
C ALA A 144 -5.33 -21.60 -1.35
N ARG A 145 -5.91 -20.50 -1.89
CA ARG A 145 -5.18 -19.48 -2.67
C ARG A 145 -5.19 -18.10 -2.04
N ALA A 146 -5.97 -17.91 -0.97
CA ALA A 146 -6.10 -16.62 -0.28
C ALA A 146 -6.05 -16.85 1.23
N ALA A 147 -5.32 -16.01 1.95
CA ALA A 147 -5.20 -16.07 3.39
C ALA A 147 -5.15 -14.66 3.99
N LEU A 148 -5.61 -14.54 5.24
CA LEU A 148 -5.38 -13.35 6.05
C LEU A 148 -4.04 -13.51 6.76
N ALA A 149 -3.14 -12.55 6.56
CA ALA A 149 -1.91 -12.47 7.32
C ALA A 149 -2.22 -11.91 8.71
N ALA A 150 -1.87 -12.66 9.75
CA ALA A 150 -1.94 -12.19 11.12
C ALA A 150 -0.53 -11.97 11.65
N THR A 151 -0.25 -10.76 12.12
CA THR A 151 1.03 -10.45 12.76
C THR A 151 0.87 -10.51 14.27
N VAL A 152 1.78 -11.22 14.92
CA VAL A 152 1.88 -11.20 16.38
C VAL A 152 2.78 -10.03 16.76
N ILE A 153 2.19 -9.04 17.45
CA ILE A 153 2.95 -7.89 17.93
C ILE A 153 3.64 -8.28 19.23
N THR A 154 4.98 -8.24 19.24
CA THR A 154 5.78 -8.42 20.43
C THR A 154 6.32 -7.08 20.90
N TYR A 155 6.16 -6.80 22.19
CA TYR A 155 6.68 -5.58 22.79
C TYR A 155 8.06 -5.84 23.39
N ARG A 156 8.99 -4.91 23.17
CA ARG A 156 10.20 -4.84 23.97
C ARG A 156 9.88 -4.18 25.31
N ALA A 157 10.60 -4.52 26.36
CA ALA A 157 10.34 -4.04 27.72
C ALA A 157 10.12 -2.51 27.80
N LYS A 158 10.98 -1.74 27.14
CA LYS A 158 10.87 -0.27 27.10
C LYS A 158 9.56 0.25 26.46
N SER A 159 9.15 -0.32 25.31
CA SER A 159 7.91 0.09 24.65
C SER A 159 6.69 -0.40 25.42
N ALA A 160 6.73 -1.63 25.93
CA ALA A 160 5.64 -2.17 26.75
C ALA A 160 5.39 -1.29 27.98
N PHE A 161 6.45 -0.92 28.69
CA PHE A 161 6.32 -0.06 29.87
C PHE A 161 5.71 1.32 29.54
N ARG A 162 6.14 1.93 28.44
CA ARG A 162 5.59 3.23 27.99
C ARG A 162 4.12 3.13 27.59
N ASP A 163 3.74 2.10 26.84
CA ASP A 163 2.37 1.95 26.34
C ASP A 163 1.41 1.55 27.46
N ILE A 164 1.82 0.65 28.34
CA ILE A 164 1.03 0.28 29.53
C ILE A 164 0.92 1.46 30.51
N GLY A 165 2.02 2.19 30.75
CA GLY A 165 2.03 3.37 31.59
C GLY A 165 1.02 4.43 31.11
N LYS A 166 0.97 4.68 29.80
CA LYS A 166 -0.04 5.56 29.20
C LYS A 166 -1.46 5.04 29.37
N ALA A 167 -1.67 3.75 29.15
CA ALA A 167 -2.99 3.13 29.27
C ALA A 167 -3.53 3.18 30.71
N LEU A 168 -2.64 3.08 31.70
CA LEU A 168 -2.98 3.20 33.13
C LEU A 168 -3.04 4.64 33.63
N GLY A 169 -2.81 5.64 32.79
CA GLY A 169 -2.85 7.04 33.17
C GLY A 169 -1.70 7.50 34.07
N LEU A 170 -0.55 6.81 34.04
CA LEU A 170 0.63 7.22 34.79
C LEU A 170 1.21 8.52 34.18
N ASP A 171 1.88 9.30 35.04
CA ASP A 171 2.56 10.51 34.61
C ASP A 171 3.64 10.18 33.56
N LEU A 172 3.55 10.85 32.41
CA LEU A 172 4.41 10.57 31.26
C LEU A 172 5.89 10.88 31.53
N GLU A 173 6.18 11.87 32.38
CA GLU A 173 7.58 12.19 32.74
C GLU A 173 8.18 11.08 33.60
N GLN A 174 7.41 10.50 34.50
CA GLN A 174 7.84 9.37 35.31
C GLN A 174 8.05 8.12 34.43
N VAL A 175 7.09 7.86 33.53
CA VAL A 175 7.17 6.76 32.56
C VAL A 175 8.43 6.89 31.69
N ASP A 176 8.73 8.07 31.19
CA ASP A 176 9.93 8.31 30.37
C ASP A 176 11.23 8.17 31.18
N ARG A 177 11.25 8.70 32.41
CA ARG A 177 12.40 8.57 33.31
C ARG A 177 12.72 7.10 33.62
N ILE A 178 11.72 6.30 33.96
CA ILE A 178 11.90 4.87 34.25
C ILE A 178 12.28 4.12 32.97
N SER A 179 11.63 4.43 31.83
CA SER A 179 11.88 3.75 30.56
C SER A 179 13.31 3.93 30.03
N ARG A 180 14.01 4.99 30.45
CA ARG A 180 15.43 5.23 30.09
C ARG A 180 16.38 4.22 30.76
N ASN A 181 15.96 3.63 31.89
CA ASN A 181 16.77 2.66 32.63
C ASN A 181 16.70 1.25 32.02
N PHE A 182 15.76 0.99 31.08
CA PHE A 182 15.74 -0.28 30.37
C PHE A 182 16.86 -0.33 29.32
N ALA A 183 17.79 -1.25 29.49
CA ALA A 183 18.83 -1.51 28.51
C ALA A 183 18.27 -2.22 27.27
N TRP A 184 18.94 -2.10 26.13
CA TRP A 184 18.50 -2.74 24.89
C TRP A 184 18.57 -4.28 24.93
N TRP A 185 19.30 -4.83 25.89
CA TRP A 185 19.45 -6.28 26.13
C TRP A 185 18.45 -6.83 27.16
N ASP A 186 17.68 -5.99 27.84
CA ASP A 186 16.61 -6.44 28.73
C ASP A 186 15.45 -7.00 27.89
N ARG A 187 15.42 -8.34 27.77
CA ARG A 187 14.40 -9.10 27.04
C ARG A 187 13.37 -9.67 27.99
#